data_9f785a48a366f53b2668c3dbe6d6ee93
#
_entry.id   9f785a48a366f53b2668c3dbe6d6ee93
#
_cell.length_a   1.000
_cell.length_b   1.000
_cell.length_c   1.000
_cell.angle_alpha   90.00
_cell.angle_beta   90.00
_cell.angle_gamma   90.00
#
_symmetry.space_group_name_H-M   'P 1'
#
loop_
_entity.id
_entity.type
_entity.pdbx_description
1 polymer ?
#
loop_
_entity_poly.entity_id
_entity_poly.type
_entity_poly.pdbx_seq_one_letter_code
_entity_poly.pdbx_strand_id
1 'polypeptide(L)'
;YIKNADRLGRIMKEDYGLKMVLHPHGDSHIETPEDIDRVFQATDPEYVGFCLDTGHIIYGDGDPMELTRKYPERISYVHIKSMDPVLVKQAHEEDWPFVKAVHAGCSVAPPAGEPAMPLLIEALADLDKELYVVCEQDMYGCPKDYPLPNAIATREYLASLGLGLR
;
A
#
# COMPACT_ATOMS: atom_id res chain seq x y z
N TYR A 1 0.64 21.34 3.69
CA TYR A 1 0.61 20.12 2.89
C TYR A 1 -0.74 19.98 2.16
N ILE A 2 -1.88 19.81 2.87
CA ILE A 2 -3.23 19.50 2.34
C ILE A 2 -3.68 20.44 1.22
N LYS A 3 -3.64 21.78 1.44
CA LYS A 3 -4.00 22.77 0.41
C LYS A 3 -3.16 22.66 -0.88
N ASN A 4 -1.89 22.25 -0.74
CA ASN A 4 -1.01 22.06 -1.89
C ASN A 4 -1.31 20.76 -2.60
N ALA A 5 -1.72 19.69 -1.89
CA ALA A 5 -2.13 18.43 -2.49
C ALA A 5 -3.36 18.63 -3.38
N ASP A 6 -4.39 19.29 -2.87
CA ASP A 6 -5.61 19.59 -3.64
C ASP A 6 -5.31 20.44 -4.88
N ARG A 7 -4.51 21.50 -4.72
CA ARG A 7 -4.10 22.35 -5.84
C ARG A 7 -3.32 21.59 -6.91
N LEU A 8 -2.36 20.76 -6.47
CA LEU A 8 -1.55 19.96 -7.39
C LEU A 8 -2.40 18.91 -8.10
N GLY A 9 -3.27 18.21 -7.39
CA GLY A 9 -4.19 17.24 -7.97
C GLY A 9 -5.11 17.86 -9.02
N ARG A 10 -5.60 19.06 -8.77
CA ARG A 10 -6.38 19.83 -9.74
C ARG A 10 -5.58 20.13 -11.02
N ILE A 11 -4.38 20.68 -10.89
CA ILE A 11 -3.50 20.98 -12.04
C ILE A 11 -3.21 19.69 -12.82
N MET A 12 -2.85 18.60 -12.13
CA MET A 12 -2.56 17.34 -12.80
C MET A 12 -3.76 16.81 -13.59
N LYS A 13 -4.97 16.95 -13.04
CA LYS A 13 -6.19 16.50 -13.70
C LYS A 13 -6.61 17.42 -14.86
N GLU A 14 -6.72 18.72 -14.59
CA GLU A 14 -7.29 19.67 -15.54
C GLU A 14 -6.34 20.00 -16.70
N ASP A 15 -5.02 20.13 -16.42
CA ASP A 15 -4.04 20.52 -17.44
C ASP A 15 -3.39 19.33 -18.14
N TYR A 16 -3.30 18.15 -17.45
CA TYR A 16 -2.52 16.99 -17.95
C TYR A 16 -3.35 15.70 -18.05
N GLY A 17 -4.58 15.65 -17.57
CA GLY A 17 -5.41 14.44 -17.58
C GLY A 17 -4.88 13.32 -16.68
N LEU A 18 -4.07 13.65 -15.67
CA LEU A 18 -3.44 12.70 -14.75
C LEU A 18 -4.19 12.65 -13.42
N LYS A 19 -4.30 11.47 -12.83
CA LYS A 19 -4.83 11.27 -11.47
C LYS A 19 -3.68 11.31 -10.46
N MET A 20 -3.73 12.26 -9.53
CA MET A 20 -2.82 12.25 -8.39
C MET A 20 -3.33 11.29 -7.32
N VAL A 21 -2.45 10.49 -6.74
CA VAL A 21 -2.76 9.60 -5.62
C VAL A 21 -1.85 9.91 -4.42
N LEU A 22 -2.43 9.85 -3.23
CA LEU A 22 -1.69 9.84 -1.97
C LEU A 22 -1.17 8.44 -1.72
N HIS A 23 0.11 8.32 -1.40
CA HIS A 23 0.77 7.09 -0.97
C HIS A 23 1.30 7.26 0.45
N PRO A 24 0.58 6.79 1.49
CA PRO A 24 1.10 6.73 2.86
C PRO A 24 2.33 5.84 2.92
N HIS A 25 3.28 6.19 3.77
CA HIS A 25 4.56 5.49 3.81
C HIS A 25 5.17 5.51 5.20
N GLY A 26 5.74 4.39 5.63
CA GLY A 26 6.49 4.30 6.89
C GLY A 26 7.56 5.38 7.01
N ASP A 27 7.71 5.96 8.19
CA ASP A 27 8.60 7.09 8.49
C ASP A 27 8.33 8.35 7.66
N SER A 28 7.11 8.53 7.16
CA SER A 28 6.73 9.75 6.43
C SER A 28 5.76 10.63 7.24
N HIS A 29 5.38 11.78 6.67
CA HIS A 29 4.42 12.69 7.30
C HIS A 29 2.96 12.19 7.27
N ILE A 30 2.68 11.14 6.51
CA ILE A 30 1.37 10.51 6.41
C ILE A 30 1.64 9.02 6.49
N GLU A 31 1.49 8.48 7.67
CA GLU A 31 1.84 7.11 8.00
C GLU A 31 0.65 6.37 8.61
N THR A 32 0.04 6.94 9.65
CA THR A 32 -1.03 6.31 10.41
C THR A 32 -2.41 6.46 9.76
N PRO A 33 -3.40 5.62 10.13
CA PRO A 33 -4.79 5.79 9.70
C PRO A 33 -5.35 7.19 9.99
N GLU A 34 -4.97 7.79 11.13
CA GLU A 34 -5.40 9.13 11.51
C GLU A 34 -4.83 10.21 10.58
N ASP A 35 -3.58 10.04 10.12
CA ASP A 35 -2.97 10.95 9.15
C ASP A 35 -3.67 10.84 7.78
N ILE A 36 -3.96 9.60 7.35
CA ILE A 36 -4.72 9.33 6.12
C ILE A 36 -6.09 9.98 6.20
N ASP A 37 -6.81 9.77 7.30
CA ASP A 37 -8.13 10.37 7.55
C ASP A 37 -8.07 11.89 7.48
N ARG A 38 -7.11 12.50 8.14
CA ARG A 38 -6.92 13.96 8.16
C ARG A 38 -6.74 14.53 6.76
N VAL A 39 -5.99 13.84 5.89
CA VAL A 39 -5.80 14.28 4.51
C VAL A 39 -7.07 14.08 3.70
N PHE A 40 -7.72 12.93 3.79
CA PHE A 40 -8.88 12.63 2.96
C PHE A 40 -10.14 13.42 3.36
N GLN A 41 -10.30 13.76 4.63
CA GLN A 41 -11.38 14.65 5.08
C GLN A 41 -11.21 16.11 4.61
N ALA A 42 -9.98 16.50 4.30
CA ALA A 42 -9.65 17.88 3.95
C ALA A 42 -9.24 18.09 2.49
N THR A 43 -9.35 17.06 1.64
CA THR A 43 -9.07 17.11 0.20
C THR A 43 -10.25 16.62 -0.62
N ASP A 44 -10.36 17.13 -1.86
CA ASP A 44 -11.39 16.70 -2.80
C ASP A 44 -11.07 15.31 -3.37
N PRO A 45 -11.99 14.33 -3.31
CA PRO A 45 -11.80 12.99 -3.91
C PRO A 45 -11.64 13.01 -5.43
N GLU A 46 -12.09 14.08 -6.07
CA GLU A 46 -11.87 14.27 -7.50
C GLU A 46 -10.41 14.51 -7.85
N TYR A 47 -9.65 15.18 -6.96
CA TYR A 47 -8.27 15.58 -7.20
C TYR A 47 -7.23 14.72 -6.49
N VAL A 48 -7.56 14.18 -5.31
CA VAL A 48 -6.63 13.40 -4.50
C VAL A 48 -7.18 11.99 -4.30
N GLY A 49 -6.66 11.04 -5.07
CA GLY A 49 -6.96 9.62 -4.92
C GLY A 49 -6.08 8.94 -3.88
N PHE A 50 -6.23 7.63 -3.74
CA PHE A 50 -5.51 6.79 -2.80
C PHE A 50 -4.72 5.70 -3.55
N CYS A 51 -3.41 5.66 -3.33
CA CYS A 51 -2.58 4.49 -3.54
C CYS A 51 -2.62 3.66 -2.26
N LEU A 52 -3.43 2.61 -2.26
CA LEU A 52 -3.54 1.70 -1.12
C LEU A 52 -2.31 0.80 -1.09
N ASP A 53 -1.30 1.15 -0.29
CA ASP A 53 -0.16 0.28 -0.02
C ASP A 53 -0.40 -0.52 1.25
N THR A 54 -0.61 -1.82 1.10
CA THR A 54 -1.02 -2.68 2.22
C THR A 54 0.07 -2.85 3.27
N GLY A 55 1.34 -2.83 2.86
CA GLY A 55 2.45 -2.98 3.79
C GLY A 55 2.71 -1.72 4.61
N HIS A 56 2.72 -0.55 3.99
CA HIS A 56 2.89 0.70 4.73
C HIS A 56 1.73 0.99 5.66
N ILE A 57 0.49 0.61 5.28
CA ILE A 57 -0.67 0.74 6.15
C ILE A 57 -0.52 -0.15 7.40
N ILE A 58 -0.09 -1.42 7.23
CA ILE A 58 0.17 -2.33 8.37
C ILE A 58 1.31 -1.80 9.24
N TYR A 59 2.37 -1.30 8.65
CA TYR A 59 3.48 -0.70 9.39
C TYR A 59 3.04 0.55 10.18
N GLY A 60 2.08 1.31 9.67
CA GLY A 60 1.46 2.45 10.36
C GLY A 60 0.32 2.07 11.33
N ASP A 61 0.24 0.81 11.79
CA ASP A 61 -0.80 0.27 12.68
C ASP A 61 -2.23 0.32 12.10
N GLY A 62 -2.37 0.34 10.77
CA GLY A 62 -3.67 0.35 10.09
C GLY A 62 -4.10 -1.02 9.56
N ASP A 63 -5.39 -1.14 9.27
CA ASP A 63 -5.99 -2.27 8.56
C ASP A 63 -6.29 -1.88 7.09
N PRO A 64 -5.59 -2.46 6.10
CA PRO A 64 -5.84 -2.17 4.68
C PRO A 64 -7.28 -2.46 4.24
N MET A 65 -7.93 -3.48 4.81
CA MET A 65 -9.31 -3.84 4.46
C MET A 65 -10.30 -2.85 5.06
N GLU A 66 -10.02 -2.30 6.24
CA GLU A 66 -10.84 -1.23 6.83
C GLU A 66 -10.74 0.03 5.96
N LEU A 67 -9.53 0.45 5.58
CA LEU A 67 -9.33 1.63 4.72
C LEU A 67 -9.92 1.42 3.31
N THR A 68 -9.91 0.19 2.78
CA THR A 68 -10.58 -0.15 1.52
C THR A 68 -12.09 0.10 1.62
N ARG A 69 -12.72 -0.34 2.70
CA ARG A 69 -14.16 -0.10 2.94
C ARG A 69 -14.50 1.36 3.25
N LYS A 70 -13.58 2.08 3.89
CA LYS A 70 -13.79 3.47 4.30
C LYS A 70 -13.66 4.46 3.15
N TYR A 71 -12.76 4.21 2.20
CA TYR A 71 -12.43 5.12 1.11
C TYR A 71 -12.51 4.48 -0.29
N PRO A 72 -13.58 3.72 -0.61
CA PRO A 72 -13.67 2.96 -1.85
C PRO A 72 -13.58 3.84 -3.10
N GLU A 73 -14.13 5.07 -3.04
CA GLU A 73 -14.14 6.02 -4.16
C GLU A 73 -12.74 6.61 -4.45
N ARG A 74 -11.87 6.68 -3.43
CA ARG A 74 -10.53 7.26 -3.57
C ARG A 74 -9.50 6.28 -4.12
N ILE A 75 -9.65 4.97 -3.85
CA ILE A 75 -8.69 3.95 -4.30
C ILE A 75 -8.67 3.91 -5.82
N SER A 76 -7.52 4.21 -6.40
CA SER A 76 -7.28 4.19 -7.85
C SER A 76 -5.94 3.55 -8.22
N TYR A 77 -5.16 3.17 -7.22
CA TYR A 77 -3.89 2.47 -7.35
C TYR A 77 -3.66 1.60 -6.12
N VAL A 78 -3.04 0.44 -6.28
CA VAL A 78 -2.81 -0.49 -5.17
C VAL A 78 -1.37 -1.00 -5.22
N HIS A 79 -0.69 -0.97 -4.08
CA HIS A 79 0.52 -1.73 -3.84
C HIS A 79 0.19 -2.90 -2.91
N ILE A 80 0.37 -4.12 -3.42
CA ILE A 80 0.30 -5.32 -2.58
C ILE A 80 1.68 -5.57 -2.00
N LYS A 81 1.78 -5.41 -0.70
CA LYS A 81 2.98 -5.64 0.10
C LYS A 81 2.60 -6.45 1.34
N SER A 82 3.36 -7.50 1.64
CA SER A 82 3.15 -8.31 2.85
C SER A 82 4.18 -7.98 3.90
N MET A 83 3.75 -7.93 5.16
CA MET A 83 4.60 -7.61 6.31
C MET A 83 4.57 -8.74 7.33
N ASP A 84 5.74 -9.05 7.88
CA ASP A 84 5.87 -9.96 9.01
C ASP A 84 5.36 -9.26 10.29
N PRO A 85 4.23 -9.70 10.89
CA PRO A 85 3.64 -9.01 12.04
C PRO A 85 4.51 -9.05 13.28
N VAL A 86 5.40 -10.05 13.41
CA VAL A 86 6.32 -10.15 14.55
C VAL A 86 7.41 -9.10 14.45
N LEU A 87 7.99 -8.93 13.26
CA LEU A 87 9.03 -7.93 13.03
C LEU A 87 8.48 -6.51 13.03
N VAL A 88 7.27 -6.28 12.51
CA VAL A 88 6.60 -4.97 12.62
C VAL A 88 6.39 -4.61 14.09
N LYS A 89 5.84 -5.53 14.88
CA LYS A 89 5.65 -5.31 16.32
C LYS A 89 6.97 -5.00 17.03
N GLN A 90 8.02 -5.77 16.76
CA GLN A 90 9.34 -5.53 17.34
C GLN A 90 9.90 -4.16 16.93
N ALA A 91 9.72 -3.75 15.67
CA ALA A 91 10.16 -2.46 15.19
C ALA A 91 9.53 -1.31 15.99
N HIS A 92 8.23 -1.40 16.30
CA HIS A 92 7.53 -0.41 17.11
C HIS A 92 7.98 -0.45 18.58
N GLU A 93 8.10 -1.63 19.20
CA GLU A 93 8.53 -1.78 20.59
C GLU A 93 9.95 -1.26 20.83
N GLU A 94 10.83 -1.35 19.82
CA GLU A 94 12.23 -0.93 19.89
C GLU A 94 12.51 0.42 19.21
N ASP A 95 11.45 1.12 18.75
CA ASP A 95 11.53 2.41 18.04
C ASP A 95 12.52 2.35 16.85
N TRP A 96 12.35 1.33 15.99
CA TRP A 96 13.18 1.20 14.80
C TRP A 96 12.70 2.13 13.68
N PRO A 97 13.60 2.82 12.97
CA PRO A 97 13.22 3.43 11.72
C PRO A 97 12.82 2.36 10.69
N PHE A 98 11.89 2.69 9.79
CA PHE A 98 11.37 1.77 8.76
C PHE A 98 12.48 1.05 7.99
N VAL A 99 13.53 1.75 7.61
CA VAL A 99 14.67 1.17 6.91
C VAL A 99 15.35 0.06 7.72
N LYS A 100 15.42 0.17 9.05
CA LYS A 100 15.96 -0.90 9.92
C LYS A 100 15.03 -2.10 9.95
N ALA A 101 13.72 -1.89 10.02
CA ALA A 101 12.74 -2.97 9.97
C ALA A 101 12.81 -3.73 8.63
N VAL A 102 12.97 -3.03 7.51
CA VAL A 102 13.17 -3.65 6.19
C VAL A 102 14.49 -4.45 6.13
N HIS A 103 15.58 -3.92 6.68
CA HIS A 103 16.85 -4.67 6.78
C HIS A 103 16.72 -5.94 7.65
N ALA A 104 15.85 -5.89 8.66
CA ALA A 104 15.55 -7.07 9.49
C ALA A 104 14.64 -8.08 8.78
N GLY A 105 14.06 -7.73 7.62
CA GLY A 105 13.22 -8.61 6.82
C GLY A 105 11.72 -8.50 7.10
N CYS A 106 11.23 -7.36 7.60
CA CYS A 106 9.81 -7.17 7.88
C CYS A 106 8.92 -7.22 6.63
N SER A 107 9.45 -6.90 5.45
CA SER A 107 8.74 -7.07 4.18
C SER A 107 8.97 -8.49 3.65
N VAL A 108 7.91 -9.25 3.52
CA VAL A 108 7.93 -10.66 3.12
C VAL A 108 7.10 -10.91 1.87
N ALA A 109 7.36 -12.01 1.17
CA ALA A 109 6.54 -12.39 0.03
C ALA A 109 5.21 -13.03 0.47
N PRO A 110 4.06 -12.71 -0.16
CA PRO A 110 2.86 -13.52 0.03
C PRO A 110 3.12 -15.00 -0.36
N PRO A 111 2.54 -15.98 0.34
CA PRO A 111 1.50 -15.88 1.39
C PRO A 111 2.04 -15.63 2.80
N ALA A 112 3.32 -15.42 2.99
CA ALA A 112 3.86 -15.11 4.30
C ALA A 112 3.44 -13.69 4.73
N GLY A 113 3.17 -13.49 6.03
CA GLY A 113 2.82 -12.20 6.60
C GLY A 113 1.37 -11.77 6.39
N GLU A 114 1.15 -10.48 6.64
CA GLU A 114 -0.15 -9.81 6.56
C GLU A 114 -0.14 -8.73 5.47
N PRO A 115 -1.33 -8.35 4.91
CA PRO A 115 -2.65 -8.89 5.21
C PRO A 115 -2.87 -10.28 4.62
N ALA A 116 -3.94 -10.96 5.07
CA ALA A 116 -4.39 -12.20 4.44
C ALA A 116 -4.84 -11.92 2.99
N MET A 117 -4.02 -12.32 2.01
CA MET A 117 -4.22 -11.99 0.59
C MET A 117 -5.58 -12.38 0.02
N PRO A 118 -6.17 -13.55 0.34
CA PRO A 118 -7.52 -13.88 -0.17
C PRO A 118 -8.57 -12.85 0.24
N LEU A 119 -8.55 -12.38 1.49
CA LEU A 119 -9.49 -11.37 2.00
C LEU A 119 -9.26 -10.00 1.38
N LEU A 120 -7.99 -9.62 1.17
CA LEU A 120 -7.65 -8.38 0.48
C LEU A 120 -8.15 -8.38 -0.97
N ILE A 121 -7.91 -9.46 -1.70
CA ILE A 121 -8.32 -9.57 -3.11
C ILE A 121 -9.84 -9.55 -3.23
N GLU A 122 -10.58 -10.21 -2.33
CA GLU A 122 -12.03 -10.13 -2.25
C GLU A 122 -12.51 -8.69 -2.01
N ALA A 123 -11.92 -7.99 -1.02
CA ALA A 123 -12.25 -6.60 -0.73
C ALA A 123 -11.94 -5.64 -1.90
N LEU A 124 -10.87 -5.89 -2.66
CA LEU A 124 -10.56 -5.12 -3.86
C LEU A 124 -11.51 -5.43 -5.02
N ALA A 125 -11.94 -6.69 -5.16
CA ALA A 125 -12.91 -7.10 -6.19
C ALA A 125 -14.29 -6.46 -5.95
N ASP A 126 -14.69 -6.29 -4.69
CA ASP A 126 -15.95 -5.63 -4.30
C ASP A 126 -16.02 -4.15 -4.71
N LEU A 127 -14.88 -3.52 -5.02
CA LEU A 127 -14.85 -2.14 -5.53
C LEU A 127 -15.44 -2.03 -6.95
N ASP A 128 -15.54 -3.12 -7.70
CA ASP A 128 -16.08 -3.20 -9.07
C ASP A 128 -15.52 -2.12 -10.02
N LYS A 129 -14.21 -1.95 -10.04
CA LYS A 129 -13.51 -0.99 -10.90
C LYS A 129 -12.14 -1.51 -11.36
N GLU A 130 -11.66 -0.98 -12.48
CA GLU A 130 -10.30 -1.27 -12.93
C GLU A 130 -9.27 -0.58 -12.02
N LEU A 131 -8.30 -1.36 -11.54
CA LEU A 131 -7.21 -0.89 -10.70
C LEU A 131 -5.87 -1.35 -11.27
N TYR A 132 -4.88 -0.46 -11.19
CA TYR A 132 -3.49 -0.86 -11.32
C TYR A 132 -3.03 -1.43 -10.00
N VAL A 133 -2.57 -2.68 -10.03
CA VAL A 133 -2.07 -3.40 -8.85
C VAL A 133 -0.61 -3.75 -9.07
N VAL A 134 0.25 -3.20 -8.24
CA VAL A 134 1.70 -3.47 -8.24
C VAL A 134 2.03 -4.32 -7.03
N CYS A 135 2.78 -5.40 -7.25
CA CYS A 135 3.33 -6.20 -6.15
C CYS A 135 4.69 -5.63 -5.78
N GLU A 136 4.84 -5.21 -4.54
CA GLU A 136 6.07 -4.67 -4.00
C GLU A 136 6.62 -5.52 -2.85
N GLN A 137 7.93 -5.57 -2.76
CA GLN A 137 8.63 -6.09 -1.58
C GLN A 137 9.93 -5.30 -1.38
N ASP A 138 10.03 -4.64 -0.23
CA ASP A 138 11.26 -3.94 0.14
C ASP A 138 12.33 -4.94 0.57
N MET A 139 13.45 -4.94 -0.13
CA MET A 139 14.56 -5.88 0.10
C MET A 139 15.90 -5.16 0.02
N TYR A 140 16.34 -4.57 1.11
CA TYR A 140 17.65 -3.93 1.15
C TYR A 140 18.75 -4.92 1.52
N GLY A 141 19.84 -4.93 0.72
CA GLY A 141 20.98 -5.80 0.96
C GLY A 141 20.72 -7.30 0.69
N CYS A 142 19.72 -7.64 -0.14
CA CYS A 142 19.45 -9.03 -0.50
C CYS A 142 20.47 -9.57 -1.54
N PRO A 143 20.71 -10.91 -1.60
CA PRO A 143 21.49 -11.54 -2.65
C PRO A 143 20.93 -11.24 -4.04
N LYS A 144 21.80 -11.13 -5.05
CA LYS A 144 21.42 -10.74 -6.43
C LYS A 144 20.44 -11.71 -7.11
N ASP A 145 20.45 -12.96 -6.73
CA ASP A 145 19.61 -14.04 -7.26
C ASP A 145 18.30 -14.23 -6.48
N TYR A 146 18.09 -13.47 -5.41
CA TYR A 146 16.90 -13.58 -4.57
C TYR A 146 15.64 -12.89 -5.14
N PRO A 147 15.69 -11.66 -5.71
CA PRO A 147 14.48 -10.93 -6.07
C PRO A 147 13.62 -11.60 -7.14
N LEU A 148 14.23 -12.11 -8.22
CA LEU A 148 13.47 -12.64 -9.36
C LEU A 148 12.68 -13.92 -9.01
N PRO A 149 13.25 -14.96 -8.40
CA PRO A 149 12.47 -16.12 -7.97
C PRO A 149 11.35 -15.77 -7.00
N ASN A 150 11.59 -14.82 -6.11
CA ASN A 150 10.61 -14.35 -5.15
C ASN A 150 9.43 -13.61 -5.83
N ALA A 151 9.72 -12.74 -6.79
CA ALA A 151 8.70 -12.06 -7.57
C ALA A 151 7.86 -13.05 -8.42
N ILE A 152 8.50 -14.08 -8.99
CA ILE A 152 7.79 -15.15 -9.73
C ILE A 152 6.83 -15.89 -8.80
N ALA A 153 7.30 -16.34 -7.63
CA ALA A 153 6.48 -17.05 -6.65
C ALA A 153 5.31 -16.19 -6.16
N THR A 154 5.56 -14.91 -5.86
CA THR A 154 4.52 -13.94 -5.49
C THR A 154 3.46 -13.82 -6.59
N ARG A 155 3.88 -13.62 -7.85
CA ARG A 155 2.96 -13.52 -8.99
C ARG A 155 2.13 -14.80 -9.16
N GLU A 156 2.75 -15.98 -9.10
CA GLU A 156 2.05 -17.26 -9.23
C GLU A 156 1.02 -17.45 -8.13
N TYR A 157 1.35 -17.11 -6.90
CA TYR A 157 0.43 -17.16 -5.78
C TYR A 157 -0.76 -16.21 -5.98
N LEU A 158 -0.52 -14.94 -6.28
CA LEU A 158 -1.58 -13.96 -6.49
C LEU A 158 -2.45 -14.29 -7.71
N ALA A 159 -1.87 -14.84 -8.78
CA ALA A 159 -2.61 -15.34 -9.92
C ALA A 159 -3.53 -16.52 -9.56
N SER A 160 -3.10 -17.41 -8.65
CA SER A 160 -3.93 -18.51 -8.16
C SER A 160 -5.17 -18.01 -7.38
N LEU A 161 -5.14 -16.80 -6.86
CA LEU A 161 -6.26 -16.11 -6.22
C LEU A 161 -7.11 -15.27 -7.19
N GLY A 162 -6.80 -15.31 -8.49
CA GLY A 162 -7.56 -14.60 -9.53
C GLY A 162 -7.03 -13.21 -9.88
N LEU A 163 -5.94 -12.74 -9.26
CA LEU A 163 -5.37 -11.43 -9.56
C LEU A 163 -4.60 -11.45 -10.90
N GLY A 164 -4.92 -10.49 -11.79
CA GLY A 164 -4.15 -10.28 -13.02
C GLY A 164 -4.35 -11.32 -14.13
N LEU A 165 -5.43 -12.09 -14.09
CA LEU A 165 -5.82 -13.08 -15.11
C LEU A 165 -6.71 -12.46 -16.20
N ARG A 166 -6.28 -11.37 -16.84
CA ARG A 166 -6.90 -10.86 -18.07
C ARG A 166 -5.94 -10.86 -19.22
#